data_166ab5849fd4d674edc06bffc4dcea6b
#
_entry.id   166ab5849fd4d674edc06bffc4dcea6b
#
_cell.length_a   1.000
_cell.length_b   1.000
_cell.length_c   1.000
_cell.angle_alpha   90.00
_cell.angle_beta   90.00
_cell.angle_gamma   90.00
#
_symmetry.space_group_name_H-M   'P 1'
#
loop_
_entity.id
_entity.type
_entity.pdbx_description
1 polymer ?
#
loop_
_entity_poly.entity_id
_entity_poly.type
_entity_poly.pdbx_seq_one_letter_code
_entity_poly.pdbx_strand_id
1 'polypeptide(L)' 'MTSSAIIALAAALVVALSTIGPAIGQGLTASKAMEAIARQPEAAGNIRSSMIIAMALMEALTIYGLLIAFMLVAKV' A
#
# COMPACT_ATOMS: atom_id res chain seq x y z
N MET A 1 -18.28 -4.29 24.33
CA MET A 1 -17.66 -5.17 23.31
C MET A 1 -16.88 -6.27 24.00
N THR A 2 -16.94 -7.48 23.46
CA THR A 2 -16.11 -8.58 23.96
C THR A 2 -14.66 -8.37 23.56
N SER A 3 -13.75 -9.11 24.21
CA SER A 3 -12.33 -9.08 23.82
C SER A 3 -12.14 -9.47 22.36
N SER A 4 -12.86 -10.51 21.89
CA SER A 4 -12.80 -10.91 20.47
C SER A 4 -13.27 -9.80 19.55
N ALA A 5 -14.32 -9.07 19.91
CA ALA A 5 -14.82 -7.96 19.10
C ALA A 5 -13.80 -6.82 19.05
N ILE A 6 -13.14 -6.52 20.16
CA ILE A 6 -12.11 -5.47 20.21
C ILE A 6 -10.90 -5.86 19.34
N ILE A 7 -10.46 -7.12 19.43
CA ILE A 7 -9.34 -7.61 18.62
C ILE A 7 -9.70 -7.56 17.14
N ALA A 8 -10.91 -7.97 16.77
CA ALA A 8 -11.37 -7.93 15.39
C ALA A 8 -11.41 -6.49 14.87
N LEU A 9 -11.87 -5.55 15.70
CA LEU A 9 -11.87 -4.13 15.35
C LEU A 9 -10.46 -3.61 15.16
N ALA A 10 -9.53 -3.99 16.05
CA ALA A 10 -8.12 -3.60 15.94
C ALA A 10 -7.51 -4.12 14.64
N ALA A 11 -7.79 -5.38 14.27
CA ALA A 11 -7.32 -5.96 13.01
C ALA A 11 -7.86 -5.18 11.81
N ALA A 12 -9.15 -4.84 11.82
CA ALA A 12 -9.76 -4.07 10.76
C ALA A 12 -9.13 -2.67 10.65
N LEU A 13 -8.88 -2.02 11.79
CA LEU A 13 -8.27 -0.69 11.82
C LEU A 13 -6.84 -0.70 11.31
N VAL A 14 -6.05 -1.70 11.66
CA VAL A 14 -4.65 -1.76 11.22
C VAL A 14 -4.56 -1.90 9.70
N VAL A 15 -5.42 -2.71 9.09
CA VAL A 15 -5.47 -2.83 7.63
C VAL A 15 -5.97 -1.55 7.00
N ALA A 16 -7.07 -1.02 7.52
CA ALA A 16 -7.69 0.18 6.96
C ALA A 16 -6.74 1.38 6.99
N LEU A 17 -6.09 1.62 8.13
CA LEU A 17 -5.21 2.78 8.29
C LEU A 17 -3.87 2.58 7.59
N SER A 18 -3.30 1.37 7.63
CA SER A 18 -2.00 1.10 7.02
C SER A 18 -2.04 1.13 5.49
N THR A 19 -3.22 1.03 4.87
CA THR A 19 -3.35 1.07 3.41
C THR A 19 -3.55 2.48 2.86
N ILE A 20 -3.95 3.44 3.69
CA ILE A 20 -4.25 4.80 3.23
C ILE A 20 -3.01 5.48 2.64
N GLY A 21 -1.91 5.49 3.38
CA GLY A 21 -0.67 6.12 2.93
C GLY A 21 -0.14 5.52 1.63
N PRO A 22 0.12 4.19 1.61
CA PRO A 22 0.57 3.53 0.39
C PRO A 22 -0.37 3.69 -0.80
N ALA A 23 -1.68 3.67 -0.58
CA ALA A 23 -2.65 3.84 -1.67
C ALA A 23 -2.53 5.23 -2.30
N ILE A 24 -2.44 6.27 -1.48
CA ILE A 24 -2.26 7.64 -1.96
C ILE A 24 -0.90 7.77 -2.66
N GLY A 25 0.16 7.23 -2.04
CA GLY A 25 1.50 7.26 -2.61
C GLY A 25 1.58 6.58 -3.95
N GLN A 26 0.98 5.41 -4.10
CA GLN A 26 0.94 4.68 -5.38
C GLN A 26 0.17 5.46 -6.43
N GLY A 27 -0.96 6.06 -6.06
CA GLY A 27 -1.75 6.87 -6.98
C GLY A 27 -0.98 8.08 -7.48
N LEU A 28 -0.31 8.80 -6.59
CA LEU A 28 0.52 9.96 -6.96
C LEU A 28 1.70 9.53 -7.83
N THR A 29 2.38 8.44 -7.46
CA THR A 29 3.51 7.92 -8.22
C THR A 29 3.10 7.55 -9.64
N ALA A 30 1.99 6.83 -9.79
CA ALA A 30 1.49 6.42 -11.09
C ALA A 30 1.09 7.64 -11.94
N SER A 31 0.41 8.61 -11.33
CA SER A 31 0.00 9.84 -12.02
C SER A 31 1.21 10.60 -12.56
N LYS A 32 2.23 10.79 -11.73
CA LYS A 32 3.45 11.49 -12.15
C LYS A 32 4.25 10.72 -13.18
N ALA A 33 4.29 9.39 -13.06
CA ALA A 33 4.96 8.54 -14.05
C ALA A 33 4.28 8.64 -15.40
N MET A 34 2.96 8.65 -15.45
CA MET A 34 2.22 8.80 -16.71
C MET A 34 2.47 10.16 -17.34
N GLU A 35 2.50 11.25 -16.56
CA GLU A 35 2.86 12.57 -17.05
C GLU A 35 4.27 12.59 -17.64
N ALA A 36 5.22 11.98 -16.93
CA ALA A 36 6.62 11.94 -17.36
C ALA A 36 6.78 11.17 -18.68
N ILE A 37 6.08 10.04 -18.83
CA ILE A 37 6.10 9.26 -20.08
C ILE A 37 5.52 10.07 -21.22
N ALA A 38 4.44 10.82 -20.96
CA ALA A 38 3.84 11.67 -22.00
C ALA A 38 4.80 12.76 -22.49
N ARG A 39 5.64 13.30 -21.59
CA ARG A 39 6.63 14.31 -21.96
C ARG A 39 7.89 13.74 -22.56
N GLN A 40 8.27 12.52 -22.15
CA GLN A 40 9.51 11.86 -22.56
C GLN A 40 9.23 10.42 -22.95
N PRO A 41 8.57 10.19 -24.10
CA PRO A 41 8.23 8.82 -24.51
C PRO A 41 9.45 7.91 -24.66
N GLU A 42 10.62 8.47 -24.98
CA GLU A 42 11.86 7.72 -25.11
C GLU A 42 12.37 7.20 -23.76
N ALA A 43 11.92 7.75 -22.65
CA ALA A 43 12.29 7.32 -21.32
C ALA A 43 11.24 6.38 -20.68
N ALA A 44 10.20 6.00 -21.43
CA ALA A 44 9.06 5.24 -20.88
C ALA A 44 9.50 3.98 -20.15
N GLY A 45 10.48 3.24 -20.67
CA GLY A 45 10.97 2.01 -20.05
C GLY A 45 11.58 2.26 -18.67
N ASN A 46 12.45 3.25 -18.57
CA ASN A 46 13.11 3.60 -17.31
C ASN A 46 12.11 4.15 -16.29
N ILE A 47 11.17 4.97 -16.74
CA ILE A 47 10.14 5.53 -15.86
C ILE A 47 9.24 4.43 -15.33
N ARG A 48 8.83 3.50 -16.17
CA ARG A 48 7.99 2.36 -15.77
C ARG A 48 8.69 1.48 -14.74
N SER A 49 9.98 1.15 -14.98
CA SER A 49 10.75 0.33 -14.06
C SER A 49 10.88 1.00 -12.70
N SER A 50 11.20 2.29 -12.66
CA SER A 50 11.31 3.04 -11.42
C SER A 50 9.98 3.12 -10.69
N MET A 51 8.89 3.32 -11.42
CA MET A 51 7.54 3.35 -10.86
C MET A 51 7.19 2.02 -10.19
N ILE A 52 7.45 0.91 -10.87
CA ILE A 52 7.12 -0.43 -10.34
C ILE A 52 7.90 -0.68 -9.06
N ILE A 53 9.19 -0.34 -9.02
CA ILE A 53 10.02 -0.51 -7.82
C ILE A 53 9.47 0.35 -6.67
N ALA A 54 9.15 1.62 -6.92
CA ALA A 54 8.62 2.51 -5.91
C ALA A 54 7.28 1.99 -5.36
N MET A 55 6.39 1.54 -6.25
CA MET A 55 5.09 1.02 -5.85
C MET A 55 5.21 -0.28 -5.07
N ALA A 56 6.17 -1.14 -5.43
CA ALA A 56 6.42 -2.38 -4.71
C ALA A 56 6.90 -2.11 -3.28
N LEU A 57 7.75 -1.11 -3.09
CA LEU A 57 8.22 -0.72 -1.76
C LEU A 57 7.08 -0.15 -0.90
N MET A 58 6.19 0.62 -1.50
CA MET A 58 5.00 1.13 -0.80
C MET A 58 4.03 0.00 -0.45
N GLU A 59 3.87 -0.97 -1.34
CA GLU A 59 3.01 -2.14 -1.10
C GLU A 59 3.54 -2.98 0.06
N ALA A 60 4.84 -3.06 0.25
CA ALA A 60 5.45 -3.79 1.37
C ALA A 60 4.94 -3.26 2.71
N LEU A 61 4.72 -1.96 2.84
CA LEU A 61 4.17 -1.37 4.07
C LEU A 61 2.75 -1.87 4.33
N THR A 62 1.94 -1.98 3.30
CA THR A 62 0.58 -2.54 3.39
C THR A 62 0.62 -4.00 3.83
N ILE A 63 1.57 -4.77 3.31
CA ILE A 63 1.73 -6.19 3.66
C ILE A 63 2.10 -6.34 5.13
N TYR A 64 2.94 -5.46 5.69
CA TYR A 64 3.25 -5.49 7.11
C TYR A 64 2.00 -5.25 7.97
N GLY A 65 1.14 -4.30 7.57
CA GLY A 65 -0.13 -4.08 8.25
C GLY A 65 -1.04 -5.29 8.16
N LEU A 66 -1.09 -5.94 7.00
CA LEU A 66 -1.87 -7.16 6.80
C LEU A 66 -1.35 -8.29 7.70
N LEU A 67 -0.03 -8.43 7.84
CA LEU A 67 0.57 -9.43 8.71
C LEU A 67 0.13 -9.22 10.16
N ILE A 68 0.18 -7.99 10.65
CA ILE A 68 -0.27 -7.68 12.01
C ILE A 68 -1.76 -8.02 12.17
N ALA A 69 -2.58 -7.72 11.16
CA ALA A 69 -4.00 -8.05 11.19
C ALA A 69 -4.23 -9.56 11.32
N PHE A 70 -3.48 -10.37 10.57
CA PHE A 70 -3.57 -11.83 10.68
C PHE A 70 -3.17 -12.33 12.06
N MET A 71 -2.12 -11.76 12.64
CA MET A 71 -1.68 -12.12 13.98
C MET A 71 -2.76 -11.80 15.03
N LEU A 72 -3.45 -10.69 14.87
CA LEU A 72 -4.54 -10.29 15.77
C LEU A 72 -5.75 -11.20 15.61
N VAL A 73 -6.13 -11.48 14.36
CA VAL A 73 -7.30 -12.33 14.07
C VAL A 73 -7.09 -13.76 14.63
N ALA A 74 -5.86 -14.24 14.66
CA ALA A 74 -5.55 -15.55 15.22
C ALA A 74 -5.85 -15.64 16.73
N LYS A 75 -6.03 -14.52 17.41
CA LYS A 75 -6.34 -14.46 18.84
C LYS A 75 -7.84 -14.34 19.15
N VAL A 76 -8.66 -14.32 18.15
CA VAL A 76 -10.12 -14.17 18.29
C VAL A 76 -10.80 -15.51 18.65
#